data_01a35f64a1ef4f5c3355f28e7453a6fa
#
_entry.id   01a35f64a1ef4f5c3355f28e7453a6fa
#
_cell.length_a   1.000
_cell.length_b   1.000
_cell.length_c   1.000
_cell.angle_alpha   90.00
_cell.angle_beta   90.00
_cell.angle_gamma   90.00
#
_symmetry.space_group_name_H-M   'P 1'
#
loop_
_entity.id
_entity.type
_entity.pdbx_description
1 polymer ?
#
loop_
_entity_poly.entity_id
_entity_poly.type
_entity_poly.pdbx_seq_one_letter_code
_entity_poly.pdbx_strand_id
1 'polypeptide(L)'
;IGRESGMIEPYNSYFNTEGQPGSILYQTELGNKIYYAKPLKDTLALYSQDKLAGNWGEAIPLQGLNAHGNQNYPYVLSDGVTLYYASDGEGSLGGYDIFVTRYNSETNRYLRPENIGMPFNSPANDYMYVIDEFNNLGWFASDRFQPEGKVCIYVFIPNTSKQTYNYEAMEQQEIIRLAPVSYTHLRAHETPE
;
A
#
# COMPACT_ATOMS: atom_id res chain seq x y z
N ILE A 1 14.39 2.19 0.95
CA ILE A 1 13.62 3.42 0.62
C ILE A 1 14.32 4.52 1.39
N GLY A 2 14.70 5.61 0.69
CA GLY A 2 15.34 6.76 1.34
C GLY A 2 14.41 7.40 2.38
N ARG A 3 14.96 8.04 3.41
CA ARG A 3 14.17 8.79 4.40
C ARG A 3 13.30 9.89 3.78
N GLU A 4 13.56 10.23 2.54
CA GLU A 4 12.89 11.26 1.75
C GLU A 4 11.49 10.85 1.28
N SER A 5 11.14 9.54 1.35
CA SER A 5 9.81 9.03 1.00
C SER A 5 8.99 8.58 2.21
N GLY A 6 9.45 8.93 3.43
CA GLY A 6 8.86 8.45 4.66
C GLY A 6 9.41 7.09 5.12
N MET A 7 8.77 6.47 6.11
CA MET A 7 9.20 5.21 6.71
C MET A 7 8.03 4.24 6.78
N ILE A 8 8.27 3.00 6.36
CA ILE A 8 7.30 1.90 6.47
C ILE A 8 7.91 0.82 7.36
N GLU A 9 7.17 0.41 8.38
CA GLU A 9 7.56 -0.68 9.26
C GLU A 9 6.33 -1.33 9.94
N PRO A 10 6.48 -2.52 10.55
CA PRO A 10 5.43 -3.09 11.36
C PRO A 10 5.05 -2.18 12.53
N TYR A 11 3.73 -2.04 12.79
CA TYR A 11 3.21 -1.24 13.90
C TYR A 11 3.84 -1.64 15.25
N ASN A 12 3.96 -2.94 15.48
CA ASN A 12 4.52 -3.48 16.73
C ASN A 12 5.99 -3.07 16.92
N SER A 13 6.78 -3.00 15.84
CA SER A 13 8.16 -2.52 15.89
C SER A 13 8.23 -1.03 16.20
N TYR A 14 7.40 -0.23 15.57
CA TYR A 14 7.38 1.22 15.78
C TYR A 14 7.03 1.63 17.21
N PHE A 15 6.00 1.01 17.78
CA PHE A 15 5.53 1.32 19.15
C PHE A 15 6.11 0.42 20.22
N ASN A 16 7.01 -0.51 19.88
CA ASN A 16 7.57 -1.52 20.80
C ASN A 16 6.48 -2.25 21.60
N THR A 17 5.51 -2.83 20.89
CA THR A 17 4.33 -3.53 21.43
C THR A 17 4.08 -4.83 20.65
N GLU A 18 3.26 -5.72 21.20
CA GLU A 18 2.84 -6.95 20.55
C GLU A 18 1.34 -6.95 20.19
N GLY A 19 0.66 -5.83 20.45
CA GLY A 19 -0.81 -5.76 20.45
C GLY A 19 -1.47 -5.78 19.06
N GLN A 20 -0.72 -5.60 17.95
CA GLN A 20 -1.30 -5.49 16.61
C GLN A 20 -0.47 -6.26 15.56
N PRO A 21 -0.49 -7.59 15.60
CA PRO A 21 0.24 -8.40 14.62
C PRO A 21 -0.33 -8.17 13.20
N GLY A 22 0.57 -8.10 12.21
CA GLY A 22 0.20 -7.93 10.80
C GLY A 22 -0.15 -6.50 10.39
N SER A 23 -0.25 -5.54 11.30
CA SER A 23 -0.45 -4.13 10.98
C SER A 23 0.85 -3.49 10.47
N ILE A 24 0.77 -2.81 9.35
CA ILE A 24 1.87 -2.01 8.79
C ILE A 24 1.58 -0.54 9.03
N LEU A 25 2.62 0.19 9.43
CA LEU A 25 2.61 1.62 9.68
C LEU A 25 3.45 2.34 8.64
N TYR A 26 2.93 3.44 8.13
CA TYR A 26 3.66 4.42 7.34
C TYR A 26 3.76 5.74 8.11
N GLN A 27 4.96 6.25 8.26
CA GLN A 27 5.24 7.59 8.78
C GLN A 27 5.62 8.51 7.62
N THR A 28 5.00 9.68 7.56
CA THR A 28 5.30 10.70 6.55
C THR A 28 6.76 11.16 6.65
N GLU A 29 7.29 11.68 5.56
CA GLU A 29 8.64 12.24 5.43
C GLU A 29 8.96 13.25 6.55
N LEU A 30 8.02 14.15 6.85
CA LEU A 30 8.16 15.14 7.92
C LEU A 30 8.11 14.54 9.33
N GLY A 31 7.76 13.26 9.48
CA GLY A 31 7.66 12.58 10.76
C GLY A 31 6.54 13.10 11.68
N ASN A 32 5.61 13.88 11.13
CA ASN A 32 4.55 14.55 11.87
C ASN A 32 3.18 13.87 11.76
N LYS A 33 3.07 12.84 10.92
CA LYS A 33 1.84 12.06 10.75
C LYS A 33 2.16 10.60 10.49
N ILE A 34 1.35 9.72 11.05
CA ILE A 34 1.40 8.28 10.78
C ILE A 34 0.05 7.76 10.29
N TYR A 35 0.12 6.71 9.49
CA TYR A 35 -1.01 5.95 8.99
C TYR A 35 -0.76 4.47 9.28
N TYR A 36 -1.75 3.75 9.75
CA TYR A 36 -1.61 2.34 10.09
C TYR A 36 -2.93 1.60 10.14
N ALA A 37 -2.87 0.28 10.04
CA ALA A 37 -4.04 -0.57 10.21
C ALA A 37 -4.31 -0.83 11.69
N LYS A 38 -5.59 -0.87 12.08
CA LYS A 38 -6.04 -1.21 13.43
C LYS A 38 -7.27 -2.10 13.36
N PRO A 39 -7.41 -3.08 14.25
CA PRO A 39 -8.63 -3.88 14.33
C PRO A 39 -9.87 -3.01 14.53
N LEU A 40 -10.87 -3.24 13.69
CA LEU A 40 -12.19 -2.65 13.79
C LEU A 40 -13.22 -3.77 13.62
N LYS A 41 -13.80 -4.26 14.71
CA LYS A 41 -14.61 -5.49 14.76
C LYS A 41 -13.80 -6.68 14.22
N ASP A 42 -14.25 -7.30 13.15
CA ASP A 42 -13.66 -8.49 12.54
C ASP A 42 -12.70 -8.18 11.37
N THR A 43 -12.42 -6.91 11.11
CA THR A 43 -11.56 -6.45 10.01
C THR A 43 -10.49 -5.48 10.49
N LEU A 44 -9.50 -5.22 9.63
CA LEU A 44 -8.54 -4.15 9.80
C LEU A 44 -9.03 -2.90 9.06
N ALA A 45 -9.00 -1.75 9.72
CA ALA A 45 -9.30 -0.46 9.12
C ALA A 45 -8.09 0.49 9.26
N LEU A 46 -7.97 1.44 8.35
CA LEU A 46 -6.89 2.44 8.38
C LEU A 46 -7.24 3.61 9.30
N TYR A 47 -6.24 4.01 10.07
CA TYR A 47 -6.25 5.15 10.99
C TYR A 47 -5.07 6.06 10.69
N SER A 48 -5.20 7.31 11.11
CA SER A 48 -4.08 8.25 11.14
C SER A 48 -3.96 8.92 12.51
N GLN A 49 -2.74 9.35 12.84
CA GLN A 49 -2.46 10.20 13.98
C GLN A 49 -1.53 11.33 13.57
N ASP A 50 -1.82 12.53 14.03
CA ASP A 50 -0.95 13.68 13.88
C ASP A 50 -0.06 13.83 15.13
N LYS A 51 1.18 14.28 14.92
CA LYS A 51 2.11 14.56 16.02
C LYS A 51 2.03 16.02 16.41
N LEU A 52 1.61 16.29 17.64
CA LEU A 52 1.49 17.63 18.19
C LEU A 52 2.45 17.77 19.40
N ALA A 53 3.30 18.78 19.36
CA ALA A 53 4.27 19.06 20.44
C ALA A 53 5.08 17.81 20.87
N GLY A 54 5.46 16.96 19.89
CA GLY A 54 6.27 15.76 20.14
C GLY A 54 5.47 14.51 20.51
N ASN A 55 4.18 14.60 20.79
CA ASN A 55 3.33 13.47 21.16
C ASN A 55 2.35 13.12 20.04
N TRP A 56 2.05 11.82 19.88
CA TRP A 56 0.99 11.36 18.98
C TRP A 56 -0.38 11.71 19.55
N GLY A 57 -1.22 12.32 18.74
CA GLY A 57 -2.61 12.65 19.07
C GLY A 57 -3.53 11.43 19.07
N GLU A 58 -4.83 11.67 19.03
CA GLU A 58 -5.83 10.61 18.95
C GLU A 58 -5.80 9.90 17.60
N ALA A 59 -6.04 8.58 17.61
CA ALA A 59 -6.16 7.79 16.39
C ALA A 59 -7.51 8.06 15.72
N ILE A 60 -7.48 8.60 14.51
CA ILE A 60 -8.67 8.96 13.74
C ILE A 60 -8.86 7.95 12.59
N PRO A 61 -10.02 7.27 12.50
CA PRO A 61 -10.30 6.36 11.39
C PRO A 61 -10.42 7.13 10.07
N LEU A 62 -9.82 6.60 9.00
CA LEU A 62 -9.93 7.19 7.67
C LEU A 62 -11.33 6.93 7.11
N GLN A 63 -12.02 8.00 6.70
CA GLN A 63 -13.38 7.94 6.19
C GLN A 63 -13.41 7.91 4.66
N GLY A 64 -14.30 7.10 4.07
CA GLY A 64 -14.50 7.06 2.62
C GLY A 64 -13.76 5.91 1.92
N LEU A 65 -13.01 5.09 2.66
CA LEU A 65 -12.35 3.90 2.11
C LEU A 65 -13.36 2.74 1.89
N ASN A 66 -12.88 1.62 1.32
CA ASN A 66 -13.71 0.44 1.03
C ASN A 66 -14.52 0.00 2.26
N ALA A 67 -15.81 -0.25 2.06
CA ALA A 67 -16.74 -0.50 3.15
C ALA A 67 -16.57 -1.86 3.83
N HIS A 68 -16.01 -2.84 3.13
CA HIS A 68 -15.88 -4.22 3.61
C HIS A 68 -14.48 -4.75 3.30
N GLY A 69 -14.00 -5.67 4.16
CA GLY A 69 -12.67 -6.26 4.05
C GLY A 69 -11.61 -5.56 4.90
N ASN A 70 -10.42 -6.14 4.86
CA ASN A 70 -9.26 -5.61 5.55
C ASN A 70 -8.62 -4.48 4.75
N GLN A 71 -8.08 -3.50 5.45
CA GLN A 71 -7.29 -2.40 4.89
C GLN A 71 -5.94 -2.38 5.58
N ASN A 72 -4.85 -2.35 4.83
CA ASN A 72 -3.49 -2.36 5.38
C ASN A 72 -2.51 -1.71 4.40
N TYR A 73 -1.23 -1.67 4.74
CA TYR A 73 -0.14 -1.18 3.90
C TYR A 73 -0.36 0.24 3.35
N PRO A 74 -0.69 1.23 4.20
CA PRO A 74 -0.91 2.60 3.75
C PRO A 74 0.40 3.24 3.29
N TYR A 75 0.30 4.07 2.25
CA TYR A 75 1.37 4.94 1.78
C TYR A 75 0.77 6.23 1.20
N VAL A 76 1.28 7.38 1.60
CA VAL A 76 0.81 8.69 1.11
C VAL A 76 1.92 9.32 0.29
N LEU A 77 1.59 9.85 -0.90
CA LEU A 77 2.53 10.59 -1.74
C LEU A 77 2.98 11.89 -1.05
N SER A 78 4.04 12.49 -1.57
CA SER A 78 4.57 13.77 -1.09
C SER A 78 3.56 14.92 -1.20
N ASP A 79 2.51 14.78 -2.04
CA ASP A 79 1.40 15.74 -2.12
C ASP A 79 0.54 15.79 -0.84
N GLY A 80 0.71 14.84 0.07
CA GLY A 80 0.01 14.74 1.35
C GLY A 80 -1.47 14.38 1.27
N VAL A 81 -2.01 14.15 0.06
CA VAL A 81 -3.44 13.91 -0.18
C VAL A 81 -3.73 12.60 -0.91
N THR A 82 -2.79 12.10 -1.72
CA THR A 82 -2.95 10.84 -2.45
C THR A 82 -2.50 9.67 -1.59
N LEU A 83 -3.44 8.79 -1.24
CA LEU A 83 -3.24 7.60 -0.42
C LEU A 83 -3.31 6.36 -1.31
N TYR A 84 -2.27 5.52 -1.22
CA TYR A 84 -2.27 4.13 -1.66
C TYR A 84 -2.42 3.22 -0.45
N TYR A 85 -3.15 2.13 -0.59
CA TYR A 85 -3.30 1.12 0.45
C TYR A 85 -3.74 -0.21 -0.16
N ALA A 86 -3.60 -1.30 0.57
CA ALA A 86 -4.10 -2.59 0.13
C ALA A 86 -5.41 -2.95 0.85
N SER A 87 -6.32 -3.59 0.12
CA SER A 87 -7.60 -4.10 0.66
C SER A 87 -8.00 -5.39 -0.04
N ASP A 88 -8.58 -6.31 0.72
CA ASP A 88 -9.23 -7.54 0.23
C ASP A 88 -10.75 -7.37 0.12
N GLY A 89 -11.24 -6.14 0.23
CA GLY A 89 -12.66 -5.78 0.21
C GLY A 89 -13.25 -5.61 -1.18
N GLU A 90 -14.37 -4.90 -1.24
CA GLU A 90 -15.11 -4.66 -2.48
C GLU A 90 -14.21 -4.05 -3.57
N GLY A 91 -14.21 -4.66 -4.75
CA GLY A 91 -13.41 -4.23 -5.91
C GLY A 91 -12.03 -4.83 -5.99
N SER A 92 -11.63 -5.74 -5.06
CA SER A 92 -10.42 -6.53 -5.24
C SER A 92 -10.65 -7.66 -6.26
N LEU A 93 -9.56 -8.03 -6.96
CA LEU A 93 -9.56 -9.10 -7.98
C LEU A 93 -9.26 -10.47 -7.38
N GLY A 94 -8.62 -10.49 -6.22
CA GLY A 94 -8.17 -11.71 -5.56
C GLY A 94 -8.16 -11.56 -4.05
N GLY A 95 -6.95 -11.63 -3.45
CA GLY A 95 -6.73 -11.31 -2.04
C GLY A 95 -6.61 -9.79 -1.83
N TYR A 96 -5.53 -9.36 -1.22
CA TYR A 96 -5.22 -7.93 -1.16
C TYR A 96 -4.91 -7.36 -2.54
N ASP A 97 -5.57 -6.27 -2.90
CA ASP A 97 -5.28 -5.45 -4.06
C ASP A 97 -4.90 -4.03 -3.64
N ILE A 98 -4.10 -3.37 -4.44
CA ILE A 98 -3.68 -1.97 -4.23
C ILE A 98 -4.77 -1.05 -4.77
N PHE A 99 -5.22 -0.14 -3.90
CA PHE A 99 -6.17 0.92 -4.22
C PHE A 99 -5.50 2.29 -4.09
N VAL A 100 -6.01 3.25 -4.85
CA VAL A 100 -5.63 4.65 -4.75
C VAL A 100 -6.86 5.51 -4.49
N THR A 101 -6.69 6.54 -3.65
CA THR A 101 -7.71 7.55 -3.39
C THR A 101 -7.07 8.88 -3.05
N ARG A 102 -7.87 9.93 -2.97
CA ARG A 102 -7.42 11.28 -2.60
C ARG A 102 -8.26 11.83 -1.45
N TYR A 103 -7.60 12.48 -0.52
CA TYR A 103 -8.28 13.18 0.56
C TYR A 103 -8.94 14.46 0.06
N ASN A 104 -10.21 14.66 0.44
CA ASN A 104 -10.97 15.88 0.18
C ASN A 104 -11.12 16.64 1.50
N SER A 105 -10.45 17.78 1.62
CA SER A 105 -10.44 18.62 2.82
C SER A 105 -11.78 19.32 3.08
N GLU A 106 -12.61 19.53 2.07
CA GLU A 106 -13.93 20.14 2.25
C GLU A 106 -14.92 19.21 2.97
N THR A 107 -14.81 17.91 2.67
CA THR A 107 -15.70 16.88 3.25
C THR A 107 -15.05 16.11 4.39
N ASN A 108 -13.75 16.33 4.66
CA ASN A 108 -12.92 15.56 5.59
C ASN A 108 -12.98 14.05 5.36
N ARG A 109 -13.02 13.64 4.08
CA ARG A 109 -13.13 12.24 3.67
C ARG A 109 -12.24 11.96 2.46
N TYR A 110 -11.87 10.71 2.29
CA TYR A 110 -11.29 10.25 1.04
C TYR A 110 -12.38 10.10 -0.03
N LEU A 111 -12.02 10.36 -1.28
CA LEU A 111 -12.86 10.09 -2.44
C LEU A 111 -13.04 8.58 -2.60
N ARG A 112 -13.97 8.17 -3.47
CA ARG A 112 -14.16 6.75 -3.76
C ARG A 112 -12.83 6.13 -4.24
N PRO A 113 -12.35 5.07 -3.55
CA PRO A 113 -11.12 4.41 -3.95
C PRO A 113 -11.25 3.74 -5.32
N GLU A 114 -10.16 3.77 -6.08
CA GLU A 114 -10.03 3.09 -7.35
C GLU A 114 -8.99 1.98 -7.23
N ASN A 115 -9.34 0.77 -7.68
CA ASN A 115 -8.37 -0.32 -7.87
C ASN A 115 -7.39 0.11 -8.95
N ILE A 116 -6.08 0.08 -8.68
CA ILE A 116 -5.09 0.57 -9.65
C ILE A 116 -4.94 -0.37 -10.85
N GLY A 117 -5.48 -1.59 -10.75
CA GLY A 117 -5.53 -2.55 -11.82
C GLY A 117 -4.18 -3.16 -12.18
N MET A 118 -4.20 -3.86 -13.30
CA MET A 118 -2.98 -4.48 -13.83
C MET A 118 -2.03 -3.42 -14.40
N PRO A 119 -0.73 -3.65 -14.32
CA PRO A 119 -0.05 -4.90 -13.93
C PRO A 119 0.19 -5.05 -12.43
N PHE A 120 -0.19 -4.07 -11.61
CA PHE A 120 0.07 -4.06 -10.18
C PHE A 120 -0.79 -5.08 -9.43
N ASN A 121 -2.10 -5.07 -9.69
CA ASN A 121 -3.03 -6.01 -9.08
C ASN A 121 -3.20 -7.28 -9.92
N SER A 122 -3.44 -8.40 -9.25
CA SER A 122 -3.59 -9.73 -9.81
C SER A 122 -4.56 -10.58 -8.97
N PRO A 123 -4.88 -11.82 -9.36
CA PRO A 123 -5.65 -12.72 -8.50
C PRO A 123 -4.94 -13.18 -7.21
N ALA A 124 -3.67 -12.81 -7.00
CA ALA A 124 -2.89 -13.08 -5.78
C ALA A 124 -3.03 -11.92 -4.77
N ASN A 125 -2.19 -11.89 -3.72
CA ASN A 125 -2.12 -10.74 -2.83
C ASN A 125 -1.08 -9.74 -3.35
N ASP A 126 -1.52 -8.50 -3.55
CA ASP A 126 -0.71 -7.40 -4.03
C ASP A 126 -0.78 -6.24 -3.04
N TYR A 127 0.37 -5.79 -2.52
CA TYR A 127 0.40 -4.84 -1.41
C TYR A 127 1.73 -4.06 -1.35
N MET A 128 1.84 -3.12 -0.40
CA MET A 128 3.03 -2.29 -0.19
C MET A 128 3.44 -1.46 -1.42
N TYR A 129 2.50 -0.76 -2.02
CA TYR A 129 2.80 0.15 -3.13
C TYR A 129 3.46 1.43 -2.62
N VAL A 130 4.67 1.72 -3.08
CA VAL A 130 5.47 2.88 -2.66
C VAL A 130 6.13 3.52 -3.86
N ILE A 131 6.18 4.84 -3.90
CA ILE A 131 6.87 5.62 -4.93
C ILE A 131 7.90 6.55 -4.27
N ASP A 132 9.13 6.45 -4.70
CA ASP A 132 10.16 7.45 -4.46
C ASP A 132 10.10 8.46 -5.62
N GLU A 133 9.38 9.57 -5.39
CA GLU A 133 9.16 10.59 -6.41
C GLU A 133 10.44 11.31 -6.79
N PHE A 134 11.42 11.38 -5.88
CA PHE A 134 12.71 12.03 -6.12
C PHE A 134 13.56 11.23 -7.11
N ASN A 135 13.64 9.90 -6.92
CA ASN A 135 14.41 9.02 -7.78
C ASN A 135 13.59 8.43 -8.94
N ASN A 136 12.31 8.76 -9.03
CA ASN A 136 11.36 8.22 -10.01
C ASN A 136 11.36 6.68 -10.05
N LEU A 137 11.28 6.08 -8.88
CA LEU A 137 11.24 4.63 -8.69
C LEU A 137 10.03 4.25 -7.83
N GLY A 138 9.41 3.13 -8.17
CA GLY A 138 8.32 2.57 -7.39
C GLY A 138 8.58 1.11 -7.02
N TRP A 139 7.95 0.65 -5.95
CA TRP A 139 7.99 -0.73 -5.48
C TRP A 139 6.59 -1.19 -5.08
N PHE A 140 6.32 -2.44 -5.30
CA PHE A 140 5.19 -3.13 -4.70
C PHE A 140 5.56 -4.57 -4.36
N ALA A 141 4.86 -5.17 -3.41
CA ALA A 141 5.03 -6.57 -3.03
C ALA A 141 3.87 -7.40 -3.56
N SER A 142 4.16 -8.64 -3.94
CA SER A 142 3.15 -9.61 -4.38
C SER A 142 3.60 -11.03 -4.07
N ASP A 143 2.66 -11.89 -3.71
CA ASP A 143 2.90 -13.33 -3.57
C ASP A 143 2.58 -14.11 -4.86
N ARG A 144 2.23 -13.40 -5.96
CA ARG A 144 2.01 -14.02 -7.27
C ARG A 144 3.21 -14.89 -7.70
N PHE A 145 2.93 -16.11 -8.08
CA PHE A 145 3.95 -17.10 -8.52
C PHE A 145 5.01 -17.44 -7.45
N GLN A 146 4.76 -17.10 -6.18
CA GLN A 146 5.65 -17.44 -5.10
C GLN A 146 5.16 -18.69 -4.34
N PRO A 147 6.05 -19.47 -3.73
CA PRO A 147 5.67 -20.47 -2.75
C PRO A 147 4.91 -19.84 -1.59
N GLU A 148 4.07 -20.63 -0.92
CA GLU A 148 3.33 -20.19 0.26
C GLU A 148 4.25 -19.54 1.31
N GLY A 149 3.82 -18.39 1.83
CA GLY A 149 4.56 -17.59 2.81
C GLY A 149 5.74 -16.78 2.25
N LYS A 150 5.95 -16.78 0.92
CA LYS A 150 6.97 -15.96 0.28
C LYS A 150 6.34 -14.87 -0.59
N VAL A 151 7.03 -13.74 -0.67
CA VAL A 151 6.65 -12.59 -1.51
C VAL A 151 7.82 -12.15 -2.37
N CYS A 152 7.50 -11.56 -3.51
CA CYS A 152 8.47 -10.89 -4.37
C CYS A 152 8.24 -9.37 -4.29
N ILE A 153 9.31 -8.61 -4.25
CA ILE A 153 9.26 -7.14 -4.38
C ILE A 153 9.58 -6.80 -5.83
N TYR A 154 8.64 -6.16 -6.48
CA TYR A 154 8.77 -5.67 -7.85
C TYR A 154 9.18 -4.20 -7.83
N VAL A 155 10.08 -3.83 -8.73
CA VAL A 155 10.54 -2.44 -8.93
C VAL A 155 10.01 -1.96 -10.27
N PHE A 156 9.50 -0.72 -10.32
CA PHE A 156 8.99 -0.13 -11.55
C PHE A 156 9.37 1.35 -11.65
N ILE A 157 9.30 1.88 -12.86
CA ILE A 157 9.43 3.32 -13.10
C ILE A 157 8.03 3.90 -13.20
N PRO A 158 7.63 4.82 -12.29
CA PRO A 158 6.33 5.47 -12.36
C PRO A 158 6.16 6.21 -13.70
N ASN A 159 5.07 5.91 -14.40
CA ASN A 159 4.72 6.62 -15.63
C ASN A 159 3.77 7.78 -15.33
N THR A 160 4.02 8.92 -15.96
CA THR A 160 3.16 10.11 -15.86
C THR A 160 1.82 9.95 -16.62
N SER A 161 1.72 8.94 -17.48
CA SER A 161 0.49 8.62 -18.21
C SER A 161 -0.05 7.25 -17.79
N LYS A 162 -1.31 7.21 -17.33
CA LYS A 162 -2.04 5.96 -17.04
C LYS A 162 -2.24 5.22 -18.37
N GLN A 163 -1.50 4.13 -18.59
CA GLN A 163 -1.80 3.22 -19.70
C GLN A 163 -2.89 2.26 -19.22
N THR A 164 -4.07 2.34 -19.79
CA THR A 164 -5.15 1.38 -19.56
C THR A 164 -5.00 0.24 -20.58
N TYR A 165 -4.78 -0.96 -20.05
CA TYR A 165 -4.76 -2.19 -20.87
C TYR A 165 -6.14 -2.86 -20.81
N ASN A 166 -6.67 -3.25 -21.97
CA ASN A 166 -7.88 -4.06 -22.03
C ASN A 166 -7.49 -5.54 -21.88
N TYR A 167 -7.49 -6.04 -20.64
CA TYR A 167 -7.01 -7.38 -20.28
C TYR A 167 -8.04 -8.50 -20.51
N GLU A 168 -9.29 -8.18 -20.85
CA GLU A 168 -10.30 -9.20 -21.19
C GLU A 168 -9.94 -10.00 -22.46
N ALA A 169 -9.04 -9.43 -23.29
CA ALA A 169 -8.57 -10.03 -24.54
C ALA A 169 -7.11 -10.53 -24.48
N MET A 170 -6.43 -10.44 -23.33
CA MET A 170 -5.00 -10.76 -23.23
C MET A 170 -4.77 -12.13 -22.61
N GLU A 171 -3.83 -12.89 -23.17
CA GLU A 171 -3.39 -14.13 -22.56
C GLU A 171 -2.57 -13.85 -21.28
N GLN A 172 -2.67 -14.74 -20.30
CA GLN A 172 -2.03 -14.61 -18.99
C GLN A 172 -0.51 -14.35 -19.08
N GLN A 173 0.16 -14.87 -20.11
CA GLN A 173 1.59 -14.65 -20.35
C GLN A 173 1.91 -13.23 -20.87
N GLU A 174 0.99 -12.61 -21.59
CA GLU A 174 1.14 -11.21 -22.07
C GLU A 174 0.95 -10.23 -20.93
N ILE A 175 0.01 -10.51 -20.04
CA ILE A 175 -0.23 -9.74 -18.82
C ILE A 175 1.04 -9.69 -17.95
N ILE A 176 1.75 -10.82 -17.83
CA ILE A 176 3.03 -10.91 -17.10
C ILE A 176 4.13 -10.07 -17.76
N ARG A 177 4.15 -9.98 -19.09
CA ARG A 177 5.15 -9.18 -19.84
C ARG A 177 4.90 -7.68 -19.78
N LEU A 178 3.66 -7.25 -19.49
CA LEU A 178 3.30 -5.84 -19.40
C LEU A 178 3.57 -5.23 -18.02
N ALA A 179 3.84 -6.06 -16.99
CA ALA A 179 4.41 -5.54 -15.78
C ALA A 179 5.70 -4.82 -16.17
N PRO A 180 5.88 -3.52 -15.89
CA PRO A 180 7.12 -2.82 -16.19
C PRO A 180 8.21 -3.38 -15.28
N VAL A 181 8.76 -4.50 -15.67
CA VAL A 181 9.76 -5.21 -14.90
C VAL A 181 11.10 -4.85 -15.47
N SER A 182 11.77 -3.93 -14.85
CA SER A 182 13.22 -4.01 -14.81
C SER A 182 13.56 -5.13 -13.83
N TYR A 183 13.87 -6.32 -14.36
CA TYR A 183 14.32 -7.45 -13.54
C TYR A 183 15.66 -7.13 -12.93
N THR A 184 15.64 -6.58 -11.75
CA THR A 184 16.78 -6.73 -10.84
C THR A 184 16.38 -7.81 -9.86
N HIS A 185 17.06 -8.96 -9.93
CA HIS A 185 16.95 -10.00 -8.93
C HIS A 185 17.33 -9.44 -7.56
N LEU A 186 16.38 -8.89 -6.83
CA LEU A 186 16.52 -8.72 -5.40
C LEU A 186 16.23 -10.09 -4.78
N ARG A 187 17.25 -10.68 -4.19
CA ARG A 187 17.12 -11.89 -3.38
C ARG A 187 16.03 -11.63 -2.35
N ALA A 188 15.04 -12.51 -2.30
CA ALA A 188 14.14 -12.58 -1.17
C ALA A 188 14.99 -12.66 0.10
N HIS A 189 14.87 -11.67 0.99
CA HIS A 189 15.44 -11.80 2.32
C HIS A 189 14.63 -12.90 3.01
N GLU A 190 15.27 -14.04 3.20
CA GLU A 190 14.77 -15.05 4.12
C GLU A 190 14.67 -14.40 5.49
N THR A 191 13.47 -14.36 6.06
CA THR A 191 13.30 -14.05 7.47
C THR A 191 14.00 -15.17 8.25
N PRO A 192 14.93 -14.85 9.17
CA PRO A 192 15.48 -15.89 10.06
C PRO A 192 14.35 -16.49 10.89
N GLU A 193 14.40 -17.83 11.06
CA GLU A 193 13.54 -18.59 11.97
C GLU A 193 13.63 -18.08 13.42
#